data_7a23d2aa3a3d9ecd998127471d6d6f59
#
_entry.id   7a23d2aa3a3d9ecd998127471d6d6f59
#
_cell.length_a   1.000
_cell.length_b   1.000
_cell.length_c   1.000
_cell.angle_alpha   90.00
_cell.angle_beta   90.00
_cell.angle_gamma   90.00
#
_symmetry.space_group_name_H-M   'P 1'
#
loop_
_entity.id
_entity.type
_entity.pdbx_description
1 polymer ?
#
loop_
_entity_poly.entity_id
_entity_poly.type
_entity_poly.pdbx_seq_one_letter_code
_entity_poly.pdbx_strand_id
1 'polypeptide(L)'
;MSTDRYTSPLSERYASREMQFIFSQDMKFQTWRRLWIALAETEKELGLPITQEQIDELKSHATDINYDVAKAREKEVRHDVMSHVYAYGVQCPKAKGIIHLGATSCYVGDNTDIIIMAKALELVRKKLLNVIRELADFADKQKDLPTLAFTHFQPAQPTTVGKRASLWLQEFYMDLCDLDYVKDSLRLLGSKGTTGTQASFLELFAGDQEKVDRLDPMIAEKLGFPGCYPVSGQTYSRKVDTRVMNVLAGIAASAHKMSNDIRLLQHLKEVEEPFEKNQIGSSAMAYKRNPMRSERIASLSRYVMVDALNPAITSASQWFERTLDDSANKRISTLLYRFFIDKLLQQGCICNMYRIPT
;
A
#
# COMPACT_ATOMS: atom_id res chain seq x y z
N MET A 1 -9.69 2.92 25.57
CA MET A 1 -8.24 2.84 25.23
C MET A 1 -7.51 3.59 26.34
N SER A 2 -6.37 3.07 26.77
CA SER A 2 -5.53 3.75 27.76
C SER A 2 -4.99 5.07 27.17
N THR A 3 -5.07 6.16 27.94
CA THR A 3 -4.59 7.49 27.51
C THR A 3 -3.15 7.77 27.98
N ASP A 4 -2.52 6.80 28.61
CA ASP A 4 -1.15 6.85 29.19
C ASP A 4 -0.07 6.33 28.23
N ARG A 5 -0.43 6.01 26.96
CA ARG A 5 0.50 5.53 25.95
C ARG A 5 0.39 6.39 24.70
N TYR A 6 1.54 6.60 24.06
CA TYR A 6 1.59 7.27 22.77
C TYR A 6 0.82 6.48 21.72
N THR A 7 -0.10 7.14 21.02
CA THR A 7 -0.76 6.65 19.81
C THR A 7 -0.43 7.58 18.64
N SER A 8 -0.24 7.01 17.47
CA SER A 8 0.09 7.82 16.29
C SER A 8 -1.15 8.56 15.79
N PRO A 9 -1.12 9.90 15.70
CA PRO A 9 -2.21 10.67 15.12
C PRO A 9 -2.47 10.30 13.65
N LEU A 10 -1.50 9.70 12.99
CA LEU A 10 -1.63 9.23 11.63
C LEU A 10 -2.68 8.11 11.54
N SER A 11 -2.65 7.15 12.45
CA SER A 11 -3.63 6.07 12.51
C SER A 11 -5.02 6.59 12.89
N GLU A 12 -5.10 7.46 13.89
CA GLU A 12 -6.38 7.87 14.46
C GLU A 12 -7.13 8.87 13.58
N ARG A 13 -6.39 9.79 12.94
CA ARG A 13 -6.98 10.94 12.25
C ARG A 13 -6.91 10.86 10.73
N TYR A 14 -5.90 10.17 10.18
CA TYR A 14 -5.56 10.28 8.76
C TYR A 14 -5.69 8.99 7.96
N ALA A 15 -5.74 7.82 8.58
CA ALA A 15 -5.97 6.58 7.88
C ALA A 15 -7.47 6.23 7.79
N SER A 16 -7.92 5.77 6.62
CA SER A 16 -9.24 5.15 6.52
C SER A 16 -9.27 3.78 7.21
N ARG A 17 -10.46 3.32 7.59
CA ARG A 17 -10.63 1.97 8.17
C ARG A 17 -10.19 0.88 7.19
N GLU A 18 -10.49 1.06 5.91
CA GLU A 18 -10.10 0.11 4.85
C GLU A 18 -8.57 -0.02 4.76
N MET A 19 -7.85 1.11 4.72
CA MET A 19 -6.38 1.10 4.68
C MET A 19 -5.79 0.53 5.96
N GLN A 20 -6.34 0.85 7.13
CA GLN A 20 -5.92 0.28 8.42
C GLN A 20 -6.08 -1.24 8.43
N PHE A 21 -7.19 -1.76 7.87
CA PHE A 21 -7.41 -3.20 7.79
C PHE A 21 -6.40 -3.88 6.86
N ILE A 22 -6.11 -3.31 5.68
CA ILE A 22 -5.12 -3.85 4.73
C ILE A 22 -3.75 -4.08 5.41
N PHE A 23 -3.37 -3.20 6.35
CA PHE A 23 -2.11 -3.31 7.08
C PHE A 23 -2.25 -3.88 8.51
N SER A 24 -3.39 -4.45 8.85
CA SER A 24 -3.63 -5.03 10.15
C SER A 24 -2.89 -6.36 10.33
N GLN A 25 -2.73 -6.78 11.58
CA GLN A 25 -2.23 -8.11 11.90
C GLN A 25 -3.15 -9.21 11.34
N ASP A 26 -4.47 -9.01 11.38
CA ASP A 26 -5.42 -9.97 10.83
C ASP A 26 -5.19 -10.18 9.33
N MET A 27 -5.08 -9.11 8.55
CA MET A 27 -4.77 -9.23 7.12
C MET A 27 -3.43 -9.92 6.89
N LYS A 28 -2.40 -9.57 7.65
CA LYS A 28 -1.07 -10.18 7.55
C LYS A 28 -1.13 -11.69 7.78
N PHE A 29 -1.66 -12.12 8.91
CA PHE A 29 -1.59 -13.53 9.31
C PHE A 29 -2.63 -14.40 8.59
N GLN A 30 -3.78 -13.87 8.22
CA GLN A 30 -4.70 -14.56 7.33
C GLN A 30 -4.08 -14.77 5.94
N THR A 31 -3.29 -13.79 5.45
CA THR A 31 -2.55 -13.94 4.19
C THR A 31 -1.46 -15.02 4.31
N TRP A 32 -0.77 -15.12 5.44
CA TRP A 32 0.17 -16.22 5.69
C TRP A 32 -0.51 -17.58 5.59
N ARG A 33 -1.69 -17.75 6.21
CA ARG A 33 -2.45 -19.00 6.11
C ARG A 33 -2.89 -19.31 4.69
N ARG A 34 -3.35 -18.30 3.95
CA ARG A 34 -3.69 -18.48 2.53
C ARG A 34 -2.47 -18.91 1.70
N LEU A 35 -1.29 -18.36 1.98
CA LEU A 35 -0.04 -18.75 1.33
C LEU A 35 0.33 -20.20 1.66
N TRP A 36 0.24 -20.64 2.92
CA TRP A 36 0.50 -22.03 3.31
C TRP A 36 -0.53 -22.99 2.69
N ILE A 37 -1.80 -22.61 2.60
CA ILE A 37 -2.84 -23.41 1.93
C ILE A 37 -2.50 -23.55 0.44
N ALA A 38 -2.17 -22.44 -0.24
CA ALA A 38 -1.81 -22.45 -1.66
C ALA A 38 -0.55 -23.30 -1.93
N LEU A 39 0.44 -23.26 -1.03
CA LEU A 39 1.62 -24.11 -1.09
C LEU A 39 1.24 -25.60 -0.99
N ALA A 40 0.53 -25.98 0.07
CA ALA A 40 0.14 -27.37 0.30
C ALA A 40 -0.75 -27.95 -0.81
N GLU A 41 -1.70 -27.15 -1.35
CA GLU A 41 -2.49 -27.55 -2.51
C GLU A 41 -1.62 -27.80 -3.74
N THR A 42 -0.69 -26.90 -4.02
CA THR A 42 0.20 -27.01 -5.17
C THR A 42 1.16 -28.19 -5.02
N GLU A 43 1.73 -28.39 -3.85
CA GLU A 43 2.59 -29.54 -3.56
C GLU A 43 1.86 -30.87 -3.71
N LYS A 44 0.59 -30.95 -3.28
CA LYS A 44 -0.28 -32.10 -3.52
C LYS A 44 -0.52 -32.35 -5.00
N GLU A 45 -0.87 -31.31 -5.76
CA GLU A 45 -1.12 -31.39 -7.21
C GLU A 45 0.13 -31.82 -7.97
N LEU A 46 1.32 -31.49 -7.45
CA LEU A 46 2.62 -31.90 -7.99
C LEU A 46 3.07 -33.28 -7.49
N GLY A 47 2.27 -33.95 -6.69
CA GLY A 47 2.44 -35.36 -6.33
C GLY A 47 3.11 -35.62 -4.98
N LEU A 48 3.25 -34.64 -4.10
CA LEU A 48 3.64 -34.92 -2.72
C LEU A 48 2.51 -35.65 -1.94
N PRO A 49 2.82 -36.47 -0.94
CA PRO A 49 1.85 -37.28 -0.19
C PRO A 49 1.04 -36.42 0.80
N ILE A 50 0.38 -35.40 0.30
CA ILE A 50 -0.51 -34.51 1.06
C ILE A 50 -1.96 -34.93 0.81
N THR A 51 -2.73 -35.14 1.89
CA THR A 51 -4.12 -35.59 1.79
C THR A 51 -5.08 -34.43 1.64
N GLN A 52 -6.26 -34.70 1.08
CA GLN A 52 -7.32 -33.67 1.02
C GLN A 52 -7.80 -33.28 2.42
N GLU A 53 -7.85 -34.22 3.34
CA GLU A 53 -8.24 -33.99 4.74
C GLU A 53 -7.32 -32.96 5.41
N GLN A 54 -6.00 -33.04 5.16
CA GLN A 54 -5.03 -32.05 5.68
C GLN A 54 -5.29 -30.64 5.12
N ILE A 55 -5.55 -30.54 3.82
CA ILE A 55 -5.86 -29.26 3.16
C ILE A 55 -7.18 -28.68 3.70
N ASP A 56 -8.21 -29.50 3.85
CA ASP A 56 -9.52 -29.08 4.36
C ASP A 56 -9.42 -28.61 5.83
N GLU A 57 -8.59 -29.26 6.65
CA GLU A 57 -8.30 -28.83 8.00
C GLU A 57 -7.60 -27.45 8.01
N LEU A 58 -6.61 -27.21 7.15
CA LEU A 58 -5.98 -25.88 7.00
C LEU A 58 -7.01 -24.82 6.59
N LYS A 59 -7.86 -25.11 5.62
CA LYS A 59 -8.89 -24.18 5.14
C LYS A 59 -9.89 -23.82 6.22
N SER A 60 -10.28 -24.78 7.06
CA SER A 60 -11.26 -24.55 8.14
C SER A 60 -10.77 -23.52 9.18
N HIS A 61 -9.47 -23.36 9.31
CA HIS A 61 -8.83 -22.41 10.24
C HIS A 61 -8.09 -21.26 9.52
N ALA A 62 -8.47 -20.93 8.29
CA ALA A 62 -7.76 -19.90 7.50
C ALA A 62 -7.85 -18.49 8.08
N THR A 63 -8.86 -18.18 8.88
CA THR A 63 -9.14 -16.81 9.37
C THR A 63 -9.14 -16.63 10.88
N ASP A 64 -9.27 -17.70 11.65
CA ASP A 64 -9.34 -17.67 13.12
C ASP A 64 -7.95 -17.79 13.76
N ILE A 65 -7.19 -16.72 13.72
CA ILE A 65 -5.81 -16.70 14.24
C ILE A 65 -5.78 -16.80 15.77
N ASN A 66 -5.11 -17.81 16.31
CA ASN A 66 -4.86 -17.92 17.75
C ASN A 66 -3.62 -17.07 18.13
N TYR A 67 -3.85 -15.78 18.37
CA TYR A 67 -2.79 -14.84 18.74
C TYR A 67 -2.10 -15.16 20.07
N ASP A 68 -2.81 -15.72 21.03
CA ASP A 68 -2.26 -15.99 22.36
C ASP A 68 -1.23 -17.10 22.30
N VAL A 69 -1.56 -18.19 21.58
CA VAL A 69 -0.61 -19.30 21.36
C VAL A 69 0.59 -18.83 20.54
N ALA A 70 0.37 -18.05 19.49
CA ALA A 70 1.45 -17.52 18.67
C ALA A 70 2.40 -16.63 19.49
N LYS A 71 1.86 -15.67 20.26
CA LYS A 71 2.65 -14.76 21.11
C LYS A 71 3.40 -15.49 22.22
N ALA A 72 2.77 -16.49 22.86
CA ALA A 72 3.43 -17.31 23.87
C ALA A 72 4.64 -18.03 23.26
N ARG A 73 4.45 -18.67 22.11
CA ARG A 73 5.52 -19.39 21.41
C ARG A 73 6.63 -18.46 20.92
N GLU A 74 6.29 -17.26 20.44
CA GLU A 74 7.29 -16.27 19.98
C GLU A 74 8.20 -15.81 21.11
N LYS A 75 7.70 -15.66 22.33
CA LYS A 75 8.52 -15.35 23.51
C LYS A 75 9.57 -16.42 23.78
N GLU A 76 9.27 -17.68 23.50
CA GLU A 76 10.17 -18.81 23.69
C GLU A 76 11.23 -18.90 22.59
N VAL A 77 10.77 -18.92 21.32
CA VAL A 77 11.64 -19.21 20.15
C VAL A 77 12.17 -17.98 19.45
N ARG A 78 11.63 -16.79 19.74
CA ARG A 78 12.01 -15.48 19.16
C ARG A 78 11.99 -15.47 17.64
N HIS A 79 10.99 -16.15 17.07
CA HIS A 79 10.82 -16.28 15.64
C HIS A 79 9.32 -16.26 15.29
N ASP A 80 8.86 -15.16 14.67
CA ASP A 80 7.45 -14.89 14.38
C ASP A 80 6.81 -15.95 13.46
N VAL A 81 7.44 -16.26 12.31
CA VAL A 81 6.89 -17.23 11.35
C VAL A 81 6.73 -18.61 11.98
N MET A 82 7.78 -19.11 12.67
CA MET A 82 7.72 -20.44 13.31
C MET A 82 6.71 -20.49 14.46
N SER A 83 6.47 -19.36 15.13
CA SER A 83 5.44 -19.26 16.16
C SER A 83 4.02 -19.36 15.57
N HIS A 84 3.80 -18.76 14.41
CA HIS A 84 2.53 -18.90 13.68
C HIS A 84 2.36 -20.27 13.02
N VAL A 85 3.44 -20.91 12.53
CA VAL A 85 3.40 -22.32 12.09
C VAL A 85 2.99 -23.22 13.25
N TYR A 86 3.58 -23.02 14.43
CA TYR A 86 3.21 -23.77 15.63
C TYR A 86 1.73 -23.56 16.02
N ALA A 87 1.30 -22.30 16.11
CA ALA A 87 -0.08 -21.97 16.48
C ALA A 87 -1.11 -22.54 15.48
N TYR A 88 -0.78 -22.52 14.20
CA TYR A 88 -1.61 -23.14 13.16
C TYR A 88 -1.63 -24.68 13.29
N GLY A 89 -0.47 -25.29 13.55
CA GLY A 89 -0.38 -26.73 13.79
C GLY A 89 -1.11 -27.22 15.03
N VAL A 90 -1.27 -26.38 16.07
CA VAL A 90 -2.12 -26.68 17.24
C VAL A 90 -3.60 -26.76 16.84
N GLN A 91 -4.06 -25.88 15.94
CA GLN A 91 -5.42 -25.89 15.42
C GLN A 91 -5.64 -26.99 14.36
N CYS A 92 -4.56 -27.37 13.64
CA CYS A 92 -4.59 -28.31 12.52
C CYS A 92 -3.64 -29.51 12.79
N PRO A 93 -3.96 -30.39 13.72
CA PRO A 93 -3.07 -31.49 14.13
C PRO A 93 -2.74 -32.47 13.02
N LYS A 94 -3.66 -32.73 12.08
CA LYS A 94 -3.43 -33.62 10.93
C LYS A 94 -2.52 -33.00 9.89
N ALA A 95 -2.63 -31.69 9.69
CA ALA A 95 -1.85 -30.93 8.72
C ALA A 95 -0.54 -30.38 9.30
N LYS A 96 -0.28 -30.52 10.59
CA LYS A 96 0.89 -29.92 11.27
C LYS A 96 2.22 -30.15 10.54
N GLY A 97 2.41 -31.32 9.96
CA GLY A 97 3.67 -31.71 9.29
C GLY A 97 3.86 -31.11 7.90
N ILE A 98 2.81 -30.55 7.30
CA ILE A 98 2.84 -30.00 5.94
C ILE A 98 2.79 -28.47 5.91
N ILE A 99 2.56 -27.83 7.04
CA ILE A 99 2.59 -26.36 7.12
C ILE A 99 4.03 -25.89 6.86
N HIS A 100 4.20 -25.01 5.87
CA HIS A 100 5.51 -24.42 5.54
C HIS A 100 6.54 -25.41 4.98
N LEU A 101 6.10 -26.51 4.38
CA LEU A 101 6.97 -27.54 3.85
C LEU A 101 7.89 -26.96 2.75
N GLY A 102 9.19 -27.24 2.79
CA GLY A 102 10.18 -26.71 1.85
C GLY A 102 10.40 -25.19 1.83
N ALA A 103 9.52 -24.42 2.48
CA ALA A 103 9.54 -22.97 2.43
C ALA A 103 10.47 -22.34 3.47
N THR A 104 10.81 -21.07 3.26
CA THR A 104 11.50 -20.21 4.24
C THR A 104 10.56 -19.10 4.73
N SER A 105 10.93 -18.39 5.79
CA SER A 105 10.12 -17.31 6.35
C SER A 105 9.76 -16.23 5.34
N CYS A 106 10.61 -15.97 4.36
CA CYS A 106 10.35 -14.99 3.31
C CYS A 106 9.25 -15.44 2.34
N TYR A 107 8.94 -16.73 2.24
CA TYR A 107 7.78 -17.20 1.48
C TYR A 107 6.48 -16.51 1.95
N VAL A 108 6.20 -16.54 3.25
CA VAL A 108 5.02 -15.87 3.76
C VAL A 108 5.23 -14.37 3.95
N GLY A 109 6.39 -13.94 4.41
CA GLY A 109 6.67 -12.52 4.67
C GLY A 109 6.62 -11.68 3.41
N ASP A 110 7.43 -12.00 2.44
CA ASP A 110 7.62 -11.20 1.22
C ASP A 110 6.44 -11.32 0.24
N ASN A 111 5.85 -12.50 0.08
CA ASN A 111 4.63 -12.63 -0.72
C ASN A 111 3.46 -11.85 -0.10
N THR A 112 3.34 -11.83 1.23
CA THR A 112 2.34 -11.03 1.93
C THR A 112 2.56 -9.53 1.72
N ASP A 113 3.80 -9.05 1.78
CA ASP A 113 4.12 -7.64 1.54
C ASP A 113 3.65 -7.21 0.13
N ILE A 114 3.89 -8.02 -0.90
CA ILE A 114 3.43 -7.75 -2.27
C ILE A 114 1.89 -7.78 -2.36
N ILE A 115 1.23 -8.76 -1.75
CA ILE A 115 -0.24 -8.85 -1.75
C ILE A 115 -0.86 -7.63 -1.06
N ILE A 116 -0.30 -7.19 0.06
CA ILE A 116 -0.75 -6.00 0.79
C ILE A 116 -0.49 -4.73 -0.05
N MET A 117 0.69 -4.60 -0.67
CA MET A 117 0.99 -3.48 -1.57
C MET A 117 0.00 -3.40 -2.73
N ALA A 118 -0.30 -4.52 -3.38
CA ALA A 118 -1.26 -4.55 -4.49
C ALA A 118 -2.66 -4.10 -4.05
N LYS A 119 -3.14 -4.56 -2.90
CA LYS A 119 -4.43 -4.13 -2.32
C LYS A 119 -4.44 -2.65 -1.95
N ALA A 120 -3.36 -2.16 -1.37
CA ALA A 120 -3.22 -0.75 -1.00
C ALA A 120 -3.19 0.16 -2.23
N LEU A 121 -2.44 -0.22 -3.28
CA LEU A 121 -2.43 0.51 -4.56
C LEU A 121 -3.81 0.53 -5.22
N GLU A 122 -4.58 -0.56 -5.17
CA GLU A 122 -5.94 -0.58 -5.71
C GLU A 122 -6.86 0.40 -4.95
N LEU A 123 -6.74 0.50 -3.63
CA LEU A 123 -7.48 1.49 -2.86
C LEU A 123 -7.05 2.92 -3.20
N VAL A 124 -5.75 3.18 -3.36
CA VAL A 124 -5.22 4.47 -3.80
C VAL A 124 -5.73 4.82 -5.20
N ARG A 125 -5.69 3.86 -6.13
CA ARG A 125 -6.24 4.01 -7.48
C ARG A 125 -7.71 4.44 -7.49
N LYS A 126 -8.53 3.75 -6.73
CA LYS A 126 -9.96 4.08 -6.60
C LYS A 126 -10.17 5.53 -6.13
N LYS A 127 -9.37 5.99 -5.19
CA LYS A 127 -9.46 7.36 -4.67
C LYS A 127 -8.90 8.39 -5.64
N LEU A 128 -7.81 8.08 -6.32
CA LEU A 128 -7.24 8.94 -7.35
C LEU A 128 -8.23 9.14 -8.51
N LEU A 129 -8.90 8.08 -8.94
CA LEU A 129 -9.99 8.18 -9.94
C LEU A 129 -11.12 9.10 -9.49
N ASN A 130 -11.49 9.07 -8.20
CA ASN A 130 -12.48 10.00 -7.68
C ASN A 130 -12.00 11.45 -7.75
N VAL A 131 -10.74 11.72 -7.40
CA VAL A 131 -10.16 13.07 -7.51
C VAL A 131 -10.14 13.55 -8.95
N ILE A 132 -9.71 12.69 -9.88
CA ILE A 132 -9.69 12.99 -11.32
C ILE A 132 -11.11 13.34 -11.84
N ARG A 133 -12.10 12.52 -11.49
CA ARG A 133 -13.49 12.76 -11.89
C ARG A 133 -14.02 14.10 -11.35
N GLU A 134 -13.83 14.35 -10.08
CA GLU A 134 -14.28 15.58 -9.45
C GLU A 134 -13.56 16.82 -10.03
N LEU A 135 -12.27 16.73 -10.33
CA LEU A 135 -11.55 17.81 -11.02
C LEU A 135 -12.04 18.01 -12.46
N ALA A 136 -12.36 16.94 -13.17
CA ALA A 136 -12.91 17.04 -14.52
C ALA A 136 -14.28 17.74 -14.50
N ASP A 137 -15.17 17.33 -13.58
CA ASP A 137 -16.48 17.96 -13.40
C ASP A 137 -16.35 19.44 -13.02
N PHE A 138 -15.40 19.78 -12.14
CA PHE A 138 -15.13 21.17 -11.76
C PHE A 138 -14.59 21.97 -12.95
N ALA A 139 -13.63 21.42 -13.68
CA ALA A 139 -13.06 22.08 -14.85
C ALA A 139 -14.12 22.36 -15.92
N ASP A 140 -15.01 21.40 -16.19
CA ASP A 140 -16.09 21.59 -17.16
C ASP A 140 -17.11 22.62 -16.68
N LYS A 141 -17.53 22.60 -15.41
CA LYS A 141 -18.45 23.59 -14.84
C LYS A 141 -17.90 25.02 -14.84
N GLN A 142 -16.58 25.17 -14.75
CA GLN A 142 -15.92 26.48 -14.66
C GLN A 142 -15.16 26.88 -15.95
N LYS A 143 -15.40 26.16 -17.05
CA LYS A 143 -14.69 26.38 -18.33
C LYS A 143 -14.87 27.77 -18.91
N ASP A 144 -16.01 28.39 -18.68
CA ASP A 144 -16.38 29.71 -19.23
C ASP A 144 -16.13 30.85 -18.22
N LEU A 145 -15.71 30.55 -16.99
CA LEU A 145 -15.46 31.57 -15.97
C LEU A 145 -14.10 32.21 -16.17
N PRO A 146 -14.02 33.48 -16.60
CA PRO A 146 -12.76 34.15 -16.84
C PRO A 146 -12.04 34.45 -15.53
N THR A 147 -10.71 34.35 -15.55
CA THR A 147 -9.82 34.74 -14.46
C THR A 147 -8.49 35.22 -15.03
N LEU A 148 -7.72 35.93 -14.20
CA LEU A 148 -6.37 36.37 -14.55
C LEU A 148 -5.38 35.21 -14.37
N ALA A 149 -4.60 34.90 -15.40
CA ALA A 149 -3.47 33.99 -15.26
C ALA A 149 -2.23 34.73 -14.71
N PHE A 150 -1.40 33.96 -14.04
CA PHE A 150 -0.13 34.44 -13.47
C PHE A 150 1.03 33.62 -14.02
N THR A 151 2.09 34.29 -14.44
CA THR A 151 3.41 33.71 -14.70
C THR A 151 4.43 34.41 -13.80
N HIS A 152 5.37 33.66 -13.20
CA HIS A 152 6.26 34.21 -12.20
C HIS A 152 5.55 34.92 -11.03
N PHE A 153 4.31 34.50 -10.76
CA PHE A 153 3.37 35.14 -9.83
C PHE A 153 3.08 36.62 -10.15
N GLN A 154 3.24 37.01 -11.41
CA GLN A 154 2.88 38.34 -11.96
C GLN A 154 1.68 38.19 -12.88
N PRO A 155 0.77 39.20 -12.93
CA PRO A 155 -0.32 39.24 -13.87
C PRO A 155 0.15 39.03 -15.31
N ALA A 156 -0.52 38.11 -16.02
CA ALA A 156 -0.19 37.79 -17.40
C ALA A 156 -1.43 38.02 -18.30
N GLN A 157 -2.00 36.98 -18.85
CA GLN A 157 -3.13 37.03 -19.76
C GLN A 157 -4.40 36.44 -19.15
N PRO A 158 -5.60 36.77 -19.61
CA PRO A 158 -6.82 36.09 -19.21
C PRO A 158 -6.79 34.60 -19.52
N THR A 159 -7.39 33.83 -18.64
CA THR A 159 -7.62 32.38 -18.76
C THR A 159 -9.00 32.08 -18.18
N THR A 160 -9.34 30.79 -17.96
CA THR A 160 -10.55 30.42 -17.24
C THR A 160 -10.19 29.57 -16.01
N VAL A 161 -11.08 29.58 -15.03
CA VAL A 161 -10.94 28.76 -13.81
C VAL A 161 -10.92 27.28 -14.20
N GLY A 162 -11.75 26.85 -15.14
CA GLY A 162 -11.77 25.48 -15.65
C GLY A 162 -10.46 25.09 -16.32
N LYS A 163 -9.87 25.97 -17.15
CA LYS A 163 -8.56 25.72 -17.74
C LYS A 163 -7.46 25.62 -16.68
N ARG A 164 -7.48 26.42 -15.63
CA ARG A 164 -6.53 26.31 -14.50
C ARG A 164 -6.68 24.95 -13.79
N ALA A 165 -7.90 24.50 -13.51
CA ALA A 165 -8.17 23.21 -12.91
C ALA A 165 -7.69 22.04 -13.78
N SER A 166 -7.74 22.15 -15.11
CA SER A 166 -7.25 21.13 -16.02
C SER A 166 -5.73 20.89 -15.92
N LEU A 167 -4.95 21.85 -15.40
CA LEU A 167 -3.53 21.65 -15.14
C LEU A 167 -3.33 20.65 -13.98
N TRP A 168 -4.10 20.79 -12.91
CA TRP A 168 -4.07 19.84 -11.79
C TRP A 168 -4.58 18.46 -12.21
N LEU A 169 -5.65 18.43 -13.00
CA LEU A 169 -6.22 17.20 -13.55
C LEU A 169 -5.20 16.44 -14.39
N GLN A 170 -4.45 17.14 -15.25
CA GLN A 170 -3.42 16.53 -16.10
C GLN A 170 -2.33 15.84 -15.27
N GLU A 171 -1.88 16.47 -14.19
CA GLU A 171 -0.86 15.89 -13.30
C GLU A 171 -1.36 14.61 -12.62
N PHE A 172 -2.56 14.63 -12.04
CA PHE A 172 -3.15 13.41 -11.46
C PHE A 172 -3.45 12.30 -12.48
N TYR A 173 -3.74 12.67 -13.74
CA TYR A 173 -3.89 11.67 -14.79
C TYR A 173 -2.55 11.00 -15.13
N MET A 174 -1.45 11.75 -15.17
CA MET A 174 -0.12 11.18 -15.32
C MET A 174 0.22 10.23 -14.15
N ASP A 175 -0.08 10.65 -12.92
CA ASP A 175 0.10 9.81 -11.73
C ASP A 175 -0.72 8.52 -11.79
N LEU A 176 -1.94 8.55 -12.34
CA LEU A 176 -2.78 7.37 -12.54
C LEU A 176 -2.14 6.38 -13.52
N CYS A 177 -1.58 6.88 -14.63
CA CYS A 177 -0.87 6.04 -15.61
C CYS A 177 0.34 5.35 -14.97
N ASP A 178 1.14 6.08 -14.18
CA ASP A 178 2.30 5.54 -13.48
C ASP A 178 1.88 4.51 -12.42
N LEU A 179 0.80 4.78 -11.69
CA LEU A 179 0.25 3.87 -10.68
C LEU A 179 -0.22 2.56 -11.32
N ASP A 180 -0.98 2.63 -12.42
CA ASP A 180 -1.46 1.45 -13.14
C ASP A 180 -0.28 0.63 -13.67
N TYR A 181 0.72 1.26 -14.27
CA TYR A 181 1.92 0.59 -14.73
C TYR A 181 2.66 -0.16 -13.60
N VAL A 182 2.86 0.48 -12.45
CA VAL A 182 3.55 -0.15 -11.31
C VAL A 182 2.71 -1.28 -10.72
N LYS A 183 1.40 -1.06 -10.51
CA LYS A 183 0.48 -2.07 -9.98
C LYS A 183 0.46 -3.33 -10.85
N ASP A 184 0.34 -3.17 -12.16
CA ASP A 184 0.27 -4.29 -13.11
C ASP A 184 1.62 -5.02 -13.28
N SER A 185 2.72 -4.37 -12.89
CA SER A 185 4.06 -4.97 -12.89
C SER A 185 4.35 -5.83 -11.65
N LEU A 186 3.51 -5.78 -10.61
CA LEU A 186 3.74 -6.56 -9.39
C LEU A 186 3.67 -8.06 -9.66
N ARG A 187 4.61 -8.79 -9.09
CA ARG A 187 4.71 -10.26 -9.14
C ARG A 187 4.98 -10.77 -7.73
N LEU A 188 4.54 -11.96 -7.41
CA LEU A 188 4.91 -12.59 -6.14
C LEU A 188 6.41 -12.91 -6.11
N LEU A 189 6.97 -13.05 -4.91
CA LEU A 189 8.29 -13.64 -4.75
C LEU A 189 8.29 -15.10 -5.25
N GLY A 190 7.25 -15.85 -4.89
CA GLY A 190 7.16 -17.28 -5.09
C GLY A 190 7.82 -18.10 -3.97
N SER A 191 8.06 -19.36 -4.24
CA SER A 191 8.66 -20.32 -3.32
C SER A 191 10.15 -20.51 -3.65
N LYS A 192 10.97 -19.49 -3.37
CA LYS A 192 12.36 -19.42 -3.83
C LYS A 192 13.38 -20.15 -2.95
N GLY A 193 12.99 -20.52 -1.72
CA GLY A 193 13.91 -21.17 -0.78
C GLY A 193 14.91 -20.18 -0.16
N THR A 194 16.00 -20.71 0.38
CA THR A 194 16.95 -19.94 1.21
C THR A 194 17.78 -18.94 0.42
N THR A 195 18.10 -19.25 -0.83
CA THR A 195 19.03 -18.47 -1.66
C THR A 195 18.47 -18.12 -3.05
N GLY A 196 17.20 -18.40 -3.28
CA GLY A 196 16.57 -18.15 -4.59
C GLY A 196 16.70 -19.29 -5.59
N THR A 197 17.30 -20.41 -5.19
CA THR A 197 17.61 -21.56 -6.07
C THR A 197 16.55 -22.65 -6.09
N GLN A 198 15.55 -22.58 -5.22
CA GLN A 198 14.51 -23.60 -5.02
C GLN A 198 15.05 -25.01 -4.66
N ALA A 199 16.30 -25.11 -4.19
CA ALA A 199 16.96 -26.39 -3.91
C ALA A 199 16.17 -27.30 -2.94
N SER A 200 15.51 -26.72 -1.93
CA SER A 200 14.68 -27.48 -0.98
C SER A 200 13.45 -28.12 -1.67
N PHE A 201 12.86 -27.45 -2.65
CA PHE A 201 11.77 -28.00 -3.43
C PHE A 201 12.23 -29.05 -4.46
N LEU A 202 13.42 -28.85 -5.05
CA LEU A 202 14.02 -29.85 -5.93
C LEU A 202 14.27 -31.17 -5.17
N GLU A 203 14.73 -31.09 -3.92
CA GLU A 203 14.89 -32.25 -3.05
C GLU A 203 13.55 -32.88 -2.70
N LEU A 204 12.54 -32.10 -2.31
CA LEU A 204 11.17 -32.60 -2.04
C LEU A 204 10.56 -33.34 -3.22
N PHE A 205 10.81 -32.88 -4.43
CA PHE A 205 10.35 -33.52 -5.68
C PHE A 205 11.33 -34.56 -6.23
N ALA A 206 12.26 -35.03 -5.42
CA ALA A 206 13.23 -36.08 -5.78
C ALA A 206 14.03 -35.78 -7.10
N GLY A 207 14.39 -34.52 -7.30
CA GLY A 207 15.15 -34.06 -8.47
C GLY A 207 14.31 -33.73 -9.71
N ASP A 208 12.99 -33.73 -9.61
CA ASP A 208 12.09 -33.43 -10.74
C ASP A 208 12.01 -31.91 -10.95
N GLN A 209 12.84 -31.41 -11.87
CA GLN A 209 12.91 -29.98 -12.20
C GLN A 209 11.60 -29.45 -12.81
N GLU A 210 10.87 -30.25 -13.58
CA GLU A 210 9.62 -29.83 -14.20
C GLU A 210 8.56 -29.48 -13.13
N LYS A 211 8.50 -30.23 -12.04
CA LYS A 211 7.63 -29.91 -10.91
C LYS A 211 8.04 -28.62 -10.22
N VAL A 212 9.33 -28.40 -10.04
CA VAL A 212 9.84 -27.16 -9.45
C VAL A 212 9.48 -25.95 -10.31
N ASP A 213 9.65 -26.05 -11.64
CA ASP A 213 9.32 -24.97 -12.58
C ASP A 213 7.82 -24.63 -12.58
N ARG A 214 6.95 -25.59 -12.29
CA ARG A 214 5.50 -25.41 -12.20
C ARG A 214 5.03 -24.86 -10.85
N LEU A 215 5.81 -25.00 -9.78
CA LEU A 215 5.40 -24.64 -8.42
C LEU A 215 4.98 -23.16 -8.29
N ASP A 216 5.85 -22.25 -8.70
CA ASP A 216 5.62 -20.81 -8.58
C ASP A 216 4.45 -20.30 -9.45
N PRO A 217 4.30 -20.67 -10.73
CA PRO A 217 3.15 -20.31 -11.54
C PRO A 217 1.82 -20.77 -10.92
N MET A 218 1.74 -22.00 -10.44
CA MET A 218 0.51 -22.54 -9.82
C MET A 218 0.15 -21.83 -8.53
N ILE A 219 1.14 -21.48 -7.67
CA ILE A 219 0.91 -20.69 -6.47
C ILE A 219 0.41 -19.28 -6.82
N ALA A 220 1.03 -18.65 -7.82
CA ALA A 220 0.62 -17.31 -8.25
C ALA A 220 -0.82 -17.29 -8.76
N GLU A 221 -1.21 -18.26 -9.57
CA GLU A 221 -2.57 -18.42 -10.07
C GLU A 221 -3.60 -18.55 -8.92
N LYS A 222 -3.33 -19.42 -7.92
CA LYS A 222 -4.19 -19.60 -6.74
C LYS A 222 -4.37 -18.33 -5.92
N LEU A 223 -3.39 -17.42 -5.97
CA LEU A 223 -3.40 -16.15 -5.24
C LEU A 223 -3.90 -14.98 -6.10
N GLY A 224 -4.21 -15.20 -7.38
CA GLY A 224 -4.71 -14.19 -8.31
C GLY A 224 -3.64 -13.23 -8.83
N PHE A 225 -2.38 -13.68 -8.91
CA PHE A 225 -1.28 -12.91 -9.47
C PHE A 225 -0.86 -13.45 -10.83
N PRO A 226 -0.34 -12.58 -11.72
CA PRO A 226 0.05 -12.98 -13.08
C PRO A 226 1.34 -13.82 -13.11
N GLY A 227 1.99 -14.07 -11.96
CA GLY A 227 3.18 -14.89 -11.83
C GLY A 227 4.09 -14.44 -10.69
N CYS A 228 5.27 -15.05 -10.64
CA CYS A 228 6.33 -14.72 -9.70
C CYS A 228 7.50 -14.03 -10.40
N TYR A 229 8.34 -13.33 -9.65
CA TYR A 229 9.60 -12.82 -10.18
C TYR A 229 10.48 -14.00 -10.63
N PRO A 230 11.01 -13.98 -11.86
CA PRO A 230 11.78 -15.11 -12.38
C PRO A 230 13.10 -15.30 -11.63
N VAL A 231 13.70 -14.22 -11.17
CA VAL A 231 14.98 -14.21 -10.46
C VAL A 231 14.84 -13.43 -9.15
N SER A 232 15.29 -14.04 -8.07
CA SER A 232 15.37 -13.41 -6.75
C SER A 232 16.44 -14.10 -5.88
N GLY A 233 16.81 -13.48 -4.77
CA GLY A 233 17.46 -14.17 -3.67
C GLY A 233 16.44 -14.85 -2.76
N GLN A 234 16.67 -14.81 -1.45
CA GLN A 234 15.67 -15.23 -0.47
C GLN A 234 14.46 -14.30 -0.44
N THR A 235 14.65 -13.04 -0.82
CA THR A 235 13.64 -11.98 -0.86
C THR A 235 13.44 -11.49 -2.28
N TYR A 236 12.28 -10.84 -2.56
CA TYR A 236 12.16 -10.06 -3.79
C TYR A 236 13.08 -8.83 -3.75
N SER A 237 13.46 -8.33 -4.92
CA SER A 237 14.29 -7.12 -5.01
C SER A 237 13.61 -5.93 -4.33
N ARG A 238 14.26 -5.29 -3.35
CA ARG A 238 13.72 -4.11 -2.66
C ARG A 238 13.55 -2.90 -3.58
N LYS A 239 14.00 -3.00 -4.83
CA LYS A 239 13.68 -2.04 -5.89
C LYS A 239 12.17 -1.98 -6.19
N VAL A 240 11.43 -3.05 -5.89
CA VAL A 240 9.96 -3.06 -5.99
C VAL A 240 9.35 -2.03 -5.04
N ASP A 241 9.81 -2.01 -3.78
CA ASP A 241 9.37 -1.03 -2.78
C ASP A 241 9.66 0.41 -3.25
N THR A 242 10.85 0.63 -3.81
CA THR A 242 11.25 1.93 -4.39
C THR A 242 10.30 2.36 -5.50
N ARG A 243 9.97 1.45 -6.44
CA ARG A 243 9.05 1.77 -7.54
C ARG A 243 7.67 2.16 -7.03
N VAL A 244 7.14 1.43 -6.08
CA VAL A 244 5.85 1.72 -5.45
C VAL A 244 5.89 3.07 -4.73
N MET A 245 6.93 3.33 -3.94
CA MET A 245 7.05 4.59 -3.20
C MET A 245 7.26 5.80 -4.10
N ASN A 246 7.94 5.66 -5.23
CA ASN A 246 8.10 6.74 -6.21
C ASN A 246 6.76 7.17 -6.82
N VAL A 247 5.87 6.24 -7.13
CA VAL A 247 4.50 6.57 -7.59
C VAL A 247 3.71 7.30 -6.51
N LEU A 248 3.79 6.85 -5.27
CA LEU A 248 3.12 7.53 -4.16
C LEU A 248 3.68 8.94 -3.92
N ALA A 249 4.99 9.13 -4.09
CA ALA A 249 5.63 10.43 -4.01
C ALA A 249 5.22 11.36 -5.18
N GLY A 250 5.03 10.81 -6.38
CA GLY A 250 4.47 11.53 -7.53
C GLY A 250 3.08 12.09 -7.22
N ILE A 251 2.15 11.22 -6.80
CA ILE A 251 0.79 11.63 -6.38
C ILE A 251 0.85 12.71 -5.27
N ALA A 252 1.75 12.53 -4.31
CA ALA A 252 1.93 13.51 -3.23
C ALA A 252 2.46 14.85 -3.75
N ALA A 253 3.34 14.85 -4.75
CA ALA A 253 3.86 16.07 -5.36
C ALA A 253 2.76 16.83 -6.12
N SER A 254 1.94 16.15 -6.91
CA SER A 254 0.78 16.73 -7.59
C SER A 254 -0.22 17.33 -6.58
N ALA A 255 -0.53 16.60 -5.52
CA ALA A 255 -1.41 17.08 -4.46
C ALA A 255 -0.83 18.28 -3.71
N HIS A 256 0.48 18.28 -3.45
CA HIS A 256 1.17 19.40 -2.81
C HIS A 256 1.09 20.66 -3.68
N LYS A 257 1.41 20.54 -4.98
CA LYS A 257 1.34 21.65 -5.93
C LYS A 257 -0.07 22.23 -5.99
N MET A 258 -1.08 21.41 -6.23
CA MET A 258 -2.48 21.85 -6.27
C MET A 258 -2.87 22.56 -4.96
N SER A 259 -2.53 22.01 -3.81
CA SER A 259 -2.87 22.62 -2.52
C SER A 259 -2.19 23.97 -2.28
N ASN A 260 -0.99 24.18 -2.80
CA ASN A 260 -0.33 25.47 -2.78
C ASN A 260 -0.99 26.50 -3.70
N ASP A 261 -1.33 26.10 -4.94
CA ASP A 261 -2.07 26.96 -5.86
C ASP A 261 -3.40 27.44 -5.23
N ILE A 262 -4.13 26.55 -4.58
CA ILE A 262 -5.38 26.89 -3.88
C ILE A 262 -5.15 27.88 -2.75
N ARG A 263 -4.12 27.72 -1.95
CA ARG A 263 -3.78 28.65 -0.85
C ARG A 263 -3.47 30.03 -1.38
N LEU A 264 -2.72 30.13 -2.50
CA LEU A 264 -2.42 31.40 -3.17
C LEU A 264 -3.68 32.02 -3.78
N LEU A 265 -4.52 31.24 -4.43
CA LEU A 265 -5.79 31.71 -5.00
C LEU A 265 -6.78 32.15 -3.92
N GLN A 266 -6.80 31.50 -2.77
CA GLN A 266 -7.63 31.92 -1.64
C GLN A 266 -7.13 33.23 -1.02
N HIS A 267 -5.81 33.45 -0.99
CA HIS A 267 -5.24 34.74 -0.59
C HIS A 267 -5.70 35.86 -1.55
N LEU A 268 -5.72 35.60 -2.85
CA LEU A 268 -6.21 36.52 -3.88
C LEU A 268 -7.72 36.66 -3.92
N LYS A 269 -8.48 35.91 -3.11
CA LYS A 269 -9.95 35.87 -3.11
C LYS A 269 -10.58 35.34 -4.40
N GLU A 270 -9.84 34.57 -5.19
CA GLU A 270 -10.35 33.98 -6.41
C GLU A 270 -11.06 32.64 -6.17
N VAL A 271 -10.60 31.87 -5.16
CA VAL A 271 -11.11 30.56 -4.79
C VAL A 271 -11.13 30.43 -3.29
N GLU A 272 -12.15 29.81 -2.72
CA GLU A 272 -12.23 29.53 -1.28
C GLU A 272 -12.52 28.04 -1.05
N GLU A 273 -11.90 27.47 0.01
CA GLU A 273 -12.33 26.17 0.52
C GLU A 273 -13.75 26.29 1.11
N PRO A 274 -14.63 25.29 0.91
CA PRO A 274 -15.93 25.29 1.57
C PRO A 274 -15.75 25.27 3.08
N PHE A 275 -16.50 26.15 3.72
CA PHE A 275 -16.54 26.27 5.17
C PHE A 275 -17.80 25.59 5.71
N GLU A 276 -17.63 24.63 6.61
CA GLU A 276 -18.75 23.92 7.20
C GLU A 276 -19.50 24.81 8.19
N LYS A 277 -20.83 24.63 8.31
CA LYS A 277 -21.71 25.51 9.12
C LYS A 277 -21.24 25.68 10.57
N ASN A 278 -20.64 24.63 11.13
CA ASN A 278 -20.16 24.63 12.52
C ASN A 278 -18.62 24.67 12.63
N GLN A 279 -17.94 24.97 11.53
CA GLN A 279 -16.47 25.03 11.53
C GLN A 279 -15.99 26.33 12.15
N ILE A 280 -15.02 26.24 13.06
CA ILE A 280 -14.32 27.39 13.61
C ILE A 280 -13.04 27.61 12.81
N GLY A 281 -12.94 28.72 12.11
CA GLY A 281 -11.77 29.06 11.29
C GLY A 281 -10.60 29.65 12.09
N SER A 282 -10.89 30.30 13.19
CA SER A 282 -9.90 30.92 14.09
C SER A 282 -10.48 31.05 15.49
N SER A 283 -9.65 30.80 16.51
CA SER A 283 -10.05 30.99 17.93
C SER A 283 -10.21 32.46 18.33
N ALA A 284 -9.55 33.37 17.57
CA ALA A 284 -9.54 34.80 17.91
C ALA A 284 -10.36 35.68 16.95
N MET A 285 -10.54 35.25 15.70
CA MET A 285 -11.15 36.06 14.63
C MET A 285 -12.25 35.27 13.93
N ALA A 286 -13.51 35.52 14.24
CA ALA A 286 -14.66 34.77 13.74
C ALA A 286 -14.80 34.82 12.18
N TYR A 287 -14.35 35.90 11.55
CA TYR A 287 -14.42 36.13 10.11
C TYR A 287 -13.30 35.41 9.32
N LYS A 288 -12.24 34.91 10.01
CA LYS A 288 -11.05 34.34 9.36
C LYS A 288 -11.33 32.92 8.86
N ARG A 289 -11.22 32.72 7.56
CA ARG A 289 -11.35 31.42 6.89
C ARG A 289 -10.00 30.93 6.42
N ASN A 290 -9.39 30.03 7.17
CA ASN A 290 -8.09 29.47 6.82
C ASN A 290 -8.24 28.30 5.84
N PRO A 291 -7.35 28.13 4.84
CA PRO A 291 -7.34 26.99 3.92
C PRO A 291 -6.76 25.74 4.61
N MET A 292 -7.39 25.31 5.72
CA MET A 292 -6.83 24.27 6.59
C MET A 292 -6.71 22.90 5.92
N ARG A 293 -7.56 22.61 4.93
CA ARG A 293 -7.50 21.35 4.20
C ARG A 293 -6.29 21.35 3.26
N SER A 294 -6.10 22.41 2.50
CA SER A 294 -4.93 22.57 1.62
C SER A 294 -3.61 22.64 2.40
N GLU A 295 -3.59 23.31 3.57
CA GLU A 295 -2.41 23.31 4.46
C GLU A 295 -2.06 21.90 4.94
N ARG A 296 -3.07 21.11 5.30
CA ARG A 296 -2.89 19.72 5.72
C ARG A 296 -2.43 18.83 4.57
N ILE A 297 -3.01 18.98 3.39
CA ILE A 297 -2.57 18.26 2.18
C ILE A 297 -1.10 18.56 1.91
N ALA A 298 -0.71 19.83 1.85
CA ALA A 298 0.67 20.22 1.62
C ALA A 298 1.65 19.64 2.67
N SER A 299 1.25 19.67 3.95
CA SER A 299 2.05 19.13 5.05
C SER A 299 2.26 17.62 4.93
N LEU A 300 1.17 16.86 4.73
CA LEU A 300 1.21 15.42 4.63
C LEU A 300 1.94 14.95 3.37
N SER A 301 1.77 15.64 2.24
CA SER A 301 2.48 15.34 1.00
C SER A 301 4.00 15.42 1.15
N ARG A 302 4.51 16.44 1.86
CA ARG A 302 5.95 16.55 2.13
C ARG A 302 6.49 15.35 2.91
N TYR A 303 5.71 14.86 3.86
CA TYR A 303 6.10 13.68 4.64
C TYR A 303 6.24 12.45 3.72
N VAL A 304 5.27 12.21 2.82
CA VAL A 304 5.33 11.12 1.84
C VAL A 304 6.56 11.24 0.94
N MET A 305 6.82 12.43 0.39
CA MET A 305 7.96 12.64 -0.51
C MET A 305 9.31 12.39 0.18
N VAL A 306 9.46 12.81 1.45
CA VAL A 306 10.70 12.58 2.21
C VAL A 306 10.88 11.10 2.53
N ASP A 307 9.81 10.42 2.95
CA ASP A 307 9.88 9.00 3.30
C ASP A 307 10.14 8.10 2.10
N ALA A 308 9.80 8.53 0.88
CA ALA A 308 10.09 7.79 -0.35
C ALA A 308 11.59 7.59 -0.61
N LEU A 309 12.46 8.36 0.03
CA LEU A 309 13.91 8.15 -0.03
C LEU A 309 14.36 6.87 0.66
N ASN A 310 13.67 6.44 1.74
CA ASN A 310 14.08 5.30 2.52
C ASN A 310 14.10 3.97 1.73
N PRO A 311 13.08 3.59 0.95
CA PRO A 311 13.15 2.40 0.12
C PRO A 311 14.24 2.43 -0.95
N ALA A 312 14.56 3.60 -1.50
CA ALA A 312 15.66 3.75 -2.44
C ALA A 312 17.03 3.46 -1.78
N ILE A 313 17.25 4.00 -0.57
CA ILE A 313 18.45 3.74 0.22
C ILE A 313 18.52 2.27 0.62
N THR A 314 17.42 1.69 1.09
CA THR A 314 17.35 0.25 1.41
C THR A 314 17.67 -0.61 0.19
N SER A 315 17.10 -0.30 -0.97
CA SER A 315 17.39 -1.02 -2.21
C SER A 315 18.88 -0.98 -2.58
N ALA A 316 19.55 0.14 -2.34
CA ALA A 316 20.99 0.31 -2.62
C ALA A 316 21.88 -0.42 -1.60
N SER A 317 21.41 -0.62 -0.37
CA SER A 317 22.16 -1.28 0.71
C SER A 317 21.91 -2.78 0.83
N GLN A 318 21.00 -3.36 0.03
CA GLN A 318 20.85 -4.83 -0.05
C GLN A 318 22.07 -5.45 -0.71
N TRP A 319 22.53 -6.56 -0.16
CA TRP A 319 23.69 -7.28 -0.69
C TRP A 319 23.48 -8.79 -0.62
N PHE A 320 24.00 -9.46 -1.65
CA PHE A 320 23.87 -10.91 -1.88
C PHE A 320 22.39 -11.37 -1.88
N GLU A 321 22.12 -12.54 -1.35
CA GLU A 321 20.80 -13.18 -1.37
C GLU A 321 19.88 -12.68 -0.27
N ARG A 322 20.42 -12.06 0.81
CA ARG A 322 19.65 -11.56 1.96
C ARG A 322 20.47 -10.63 2.85
N THR A 323 19.83 -9.53 3.28
CA THR A 323 20.23 -8.73 4.45
C THR A 323 18.98 -8.26 5.20
N LEU A 324 19.12 -7.82 6.45
CA LEU A 324 18.01 -7.33 7.30
C LEU A 324 17.82 -5.81 7.23
N ASP A 325 18.54 -5.08 6.39
CA ASP A 325 18.39 -3.64 6.19
C ASP A 325 16.98 -3.24 5.73
N ASP A 326 16.24 -4.18 5.15
CA ASP A 326 14.86 -4.00 4.73
C ASP A 326 13.84 -3.87 5.88
N SER A 327 14.27 -4.02 7.12
CA SER A 327 13.42 -3.83 8.30
C SER A 327 12.81 -2.42 8.36
N ALA A 328 13.50 -1.41 7.86
CA ALA A 328 12.99 -0.05 7.75
C ALA A 328 11.82 0.04 6.75
N ASN A 329 11.92 -0.59 5.57
CA ASN A 329 10.85 -0.60 4.56
C ASN A 329 9.55 -1.20 5.12
N LYS A 330 9.65 -2.33 5.79
CA LYS A 330 8.49 -3.02 6.39
C LYS A 330 7.76 -2.18 7.43
N ARG A 331 8.42 -1.20 8.03
CA ARG A 331 7.85 -0.31 9.05
C ARG A 331 7.38 1.03 8.49
N ILE A 332 8.09 1.59 7.52
CA ILE A 332 7.86 2.92 6.96
C ILE A 332 6.93 2.88 5.76
N SER A 333 7.13 1.98 4.80
CA SER A 333 6.20 1.81 3.67
C SER A 333 4.80 1.50 4.18
N THR A 334 4.70 0.69 5.23
CA THR A 334 3.45 0.42 5.95
C THR A 334 2.81 1.71 6.51
N LEU A 335 3.60 2.66 7.03
CA LEU A 335 3.09 3.93 7.55
C LEU A 335 2.58 4.85 6.44
N LEU A 336 3.26 4.91 5.31
CA LEU A 336 2.91 5.81 4.20
C LEU A 336 1.65 5.38 3.47
N TYR A 337 1.50 4.09 3.18
CA TYR A 337 0.26 3.55 2.64
C TYR A 337 -0.91 3.73 3.60
N ARG A 338 -0.66 3.52 4.91
CA ARG A 338 -1.72 3.54 5.92
C ARG A 338 -2.37 4.89 6.06
N PHE A 339 -1.63 5.99 5.93
CA PHE A 339 -2.06 7.19 6.63
C PHE A 339 -2.26 8.40 5.74
N PHE A 340 -1.52 8.56 4.64
CA PHE A 340 -1.46 9.84 3.98
C PHE A 340 -2.23 9.92 2.68
N ILE A 341 -1.93 9.03 1.75
CA ILE A 341 -2.48 9.12 0.40
C ILE A 341 -3.97 8.84 0.41
N ASP A 342 -4.40 7.89 1.23
CA ASP A 342 -5.81 7.57 1.35
C ASP A 342 -6.65 8.76 1.80
N LYS A 343 -6.22 9.50 2.83
CA LYS A 343 -6.96 10.66 3.33
C LYS A 343 -6.66 11.94 2.58
N LEU A 344 -5.48 12.07 2.00
CA LEU A 344 -5.13 13.14 1.08
C LEU A 344 -6.09 13.11 -0.12
N LEU A 345 -6.35 11.94 -0.67
CA LEU A 345 -7.31 11.74 -1.75
C LEU A 345 -8.78 11.76 -1.27
N GLN A 346 -9.08 11.45 0.00
CA GLN A 346 -10.43 11.62 0.58
C GLN A 346 -10.77 13.09 0.87
N GLN A 347 -9.82 13.87 1.36
CA GLN A 347 -10.01 15.30 1.60
C GLN A 347 -9.98 16.11 0.31
N GLY A 348 -9.43 15.52 -0.74
CA GLY A 348 -9.50 16.00 -2.11
C GLY A 348 -10.84 15.76 -2.81
N CYS A 349 -11.97 15.68 -2.09
CA CYS A 349 -13.27 16.04 -2.65
C CYS A 349 -13.24 17.54 -2.99
N ILE A 350 -12.44 17.83 -4.01
CA ILE A 350 -12.04 19.16 -4.45
C ILE A 350 -13.24 19.95 -4.93
N CYS A 351 -14.24 19.30 -5.47
CA CYS A 351 -15.38 19.95 -6.10
C CYS A 351 -16.46 20.45 -5.17
N ASN A 352 -16.50 19.92 -3.95
CA ASN A 352 -17.21 20.58 -2.88
C ASN A 352 -16.33 21.63 -2.18
N MET A 353 -15.10 21.86 -2.64
CA MET A 353 -14.10 22.68 -1.94
C MET A 353 -14.00 24.11 -2.47
N TYR A 354 -14.57 24.44 -3.65
CA TYR A 354 -14.39 25.79 -4.19
C TYR A 354 -15.73 26.48 -4.40
N ARG A 355 -15.97 27.49 -3.56
CA ARG A 355 -16.87 28.57 -3.90
C ARG A 355 -16.04 29.70 -4.48
N ILE A 356 -16.47 30.19 -5.62
CA ILE A 356 -16.01 31.49 -6.11
C ILE A 356 -16.72 32.51 -5.26
N PRO A 357 -16.03 33.46 -4.61
CA PRO A 357 -16.68 34.52 -3.87
C PRO A 357 -17.60 35.28 -4.81
N THR A 358 -18.90 35.33 -4.50
CA THR A 358 -19.88 36.18 -5.18
C THR A 358 -19.73 37.61 -4.73
#